data_be0668ead59193053f5b19141c3eba3a
#
_entry.id   be0668ead59193053f5b19141c3eba3a
#
_cell.length_a   1.000
_cell.length_b   1.000
_cell.length_c   1.000
_cell.angle_alpha   90.00
_cell.angle_beta   90.00
_cell.angle_gamma   90.00
#
_symmetry.space_group_name_H-M   'P 1'
#
loop_
_entity.id
_entity.type
_entity.pdbx_description
1 polymer ?
#
loop_
_entity_poly.entity_id
_entity_poly.type
_entity_poly.pdbx_seq_one_letter_code
_entity_poly.pdbx_strand_id
1 'polypeptide(L)' 'MENLTFKALFFRLYDRKIAEGSITFSQIGMSKNDFTKLCTEPDFIPDLATIERVCLTMQLTEEEEMLLRRAASSE' A
#
# COMPACT_ATOMS: atom_id res chain seq x y z
N MET A 1 10.42 -13.87 -13.80
CA MET A 1 9.91 -12.51 -13.67
C MET A 1 8.64 -12.49 -12.84
N GLU A 2 8.62 -11.71 -11.82
CA GLU A 2 7.48 -11.71 -10.92
C GLU A 2 6.61 -10.50 -11.11
N ASN A 3 5.31 -10.74 -11.09
CA ASN A 3 4.34 -9.67 -11.04
C ASN A 3 3.87 -9.54 -9.61
N LEU A 4 4.28 -8.47 -8.97
CA LEU A 4 3.83 -8.23 -7.60
C LEU A 4 2.38 -7.79 -7.62
N THR A 5 1.56 -8.44 -6.78
CA THR A 5 0.21 -7.98 -6.58
C THR A 5 0.24 -6.70 -5.76
N PHE A 6 -0.87 -5.98 -5.77
CA PHE A 6 -0.98 -4.78 -4.94
C PHE A 6 -0.67 -5.11 -3.49
N LYS A 7 -1.24 -6.20 -2.99
CA LYS A 7 -1.02 -6.62 -1.61
C LYS A 7 0.46 -6.83 -1.31
N ALA A 8 1.13 -7.60 -2.17
CA ALA A 8 2.54 -7.91 -1.94
C ALA A 8 3.40 -6.66 -1.96
N LEU A 9 3.15 -5.79 -2.92
CA LEU A 9 3.91 -4.55 -3.03
C LEU A 9 3.63 -3.63 -1.87
N PHE A 10 2.36 -3.49 -1.50
CA PHE A 10 1.97 -2.65 -0.38
C PHE A 10 2.68 -3.07 0.89
N PHE A 11 2.67 -4.36 1.20
CA PHE A 11 3.29 -4.82 2.44
C PHE A 11 4.79 -4.71 2.41
N ARG A 12 5.39 -4.84 1.24
CA ARG A 12 6.83 -4.62 1.12
C ARG A 12 7.20 -3.18 1.49
N LEU A 13 6.45 -2.23 0.94
CA LEU A 13 6.67 -0.82 1.25
C LEU A 13 6.34 -0.51 2.70
N TYR A 14 5.26 -1.07 3.18
CA TYR A 14 4.82 -0.88 4.54
C TYR A 14 5.88 -1.34 5.53
N ASP A 15 6.39 -2.57 5.33
CA ASP A 15 7.42 -3.10 6.21
C ASP A 15 8.66 -2.22 6.20
N ARG A 16 9.04 -1.74 5.02
CA ARG A 16 10.21 -0.88 4.92
C ARG A 16 10.01 0.41 5.70
N LYS A 17 8.85 1.04 5.54
CA LYS A 17 8.60 2.32 6.21
C LYS A 17 8.50 2.16 7.72
N ILE A 18 7.91 1.08 8.18
CA ILE A 18 7.85 0.79 9.61
C ILE A 18 9.25 0.56 10.15
N ALA A 19 10.06 -0.23 9.44
CA ALA A 19 11.41 -0.54 9.88
C ALA A 19 12.28 0.71 9.94
N GLU A 20 12.05 1.65 9.03
CA GLU A 20 12.80 2.90 9.02
C GLU A 20 12.31 3.88 10.09
N GLY A 21 11.17 3.61 10.68
CA GLY A 21 10.59 4.53 11.64
C GLY A 21 9.91 5.72 11.01
N SER A 22 9.68 5.67 9.70
CA SER A 22 9.05 6.79 8.99
C SER A 22 7.58 6.94 9.31
N ILE A 23 6.92 5.83 9.60
CA ILE A 23 5.51 5.84 9.93
C ILE A 23 5.24 4.86 11.06
N THR A 24 4.09 5.02 11.69
CA THR A 24 3.62 4.05 12.68
C THR A 24 2.41 3.32 12.09
N PHE A 25 2.03 2.24 12.75
CA PHE A 25 0.90 1.46 12.28
C PHE A 25 -0.38 2.31 12.15
N SER A 26 -0.58 3.24 13.06
CA SER A 26 -1.77 4.07 13.05
C SER A 26 -1.76 5.14 11.96
N GLN A 27 -0.63 5.32 11.28
CA GLN A 27 -0.49 6.38 10.28
C GLN A 27 -0.55 5.85 8.85
N ILE A 28 -1.15 4.70 8.67
CA ILE A 28 -1.21 4.10 7.33
C ILE A 28 -2.09 4.87 6.36
N GLY A 29 -3.10 5.56 6.88
CA GLY A 29 -4.02 6.29 6.01
C GLY A 29 -5.12 5.41 5.44
N MET A 30 -5.24 4.20 5.93
CA MET A 30 -6.22 3.24 5.48
C MET A 30 -7.10 2.86 6.66
N SER A 31 -8.40 2.66 6.43
CA SER A 31 -9.28 2.25 7.50
C SER A 31 -8.92 0.85 7.97
N LYS A 32 -9.26 0.56 9.21
CA LYS A 32 -9.00 -0.76 9.76
C LYS A 32 -9.69 -1.84 8.94
N ASN A 33 -10.89 -1.54 8.47
CA ASN A 33 -11.65 -2.47 7.66
C ASN A 33 -10.94 -2.78 6.34
N ASP A 34 -10.44 -1.75 5.68
CA ASP A 34 -9.71 -1.93 4.43
C ASP A 34 -8.41 -2.68 4.65
N PHE A 35 -7.74 -2.39 5.75
CA PHE A 35 -6.50 -3.09 6.06
C PHE A 35 -6.76 -4.57 6.30
N THR A 36 -7.85 -4.88 7.00
CA THR A 36 -8.23 -6.26 7.24
C THR A 36 -8.52 -6.98 5.94
N LYS A 37 -9.27 -6.32 5.05
CA LYS A 37 -9.57 -6.92 3.75
C LYS A 37 -8.29 -7.17 2.96
N LEU A 38 -7.36 -6.23 3.02
CA LEU A 38 -6.09 -6.39 2.32
C LEU A 38 -5.33 -7.60 2.84
N CYS A 39 -5.41 -7.85 4.15
CA CYS A 39 -4.72 -8.99 4.74
C CYS A 39 -5.37 -10.31 4.38
N THR A 40 -6.69 -10.34 4.27
CA THR A 40 -7.43 -11.59 4.10
C THR A 40 -7.81 -11.90 2.67
N GLU A 41 -7.90 -10.88 1.81
CA GLU A 41 -8.32 -11.08 0.44
C GLU A 41 -7.17 -10.74 -0.50
N PRO A 42 -6.58 -11.74 -1.14
CA PRO A 42 -5.37 -11.51 -1.95
C PRO A 42 -5.60 -10.60 -3.15
N ASP A 43 -6.83 -10.49 -3.62
CA ASP A 43 -7.13 -9.68 -4.79
C ASP A 43 -7.75 -8.33 -4.44
N PHE A 44 -7.81 -8.01 -3.16
CA PHE A 44 -8.41 -6.74 -2.77
C PHE A 44 -7.53 -5.57 -3.15
N ILE A 45 -8.14 -4.58 -3.78
CA ILE A 45 -7.46 -3.35 -4.14
C ILE A 45 -8.31 -2.19 -3.65
N PRO A 46 -7.77 -1.32 -2.77
CA PRO A 46 -8.52 -0.18 -2.28
C PRO A 46 -8.86 0.78 -3.41
N ASP A 47 -9.81 1.66 -3.17
CA ASP A 47 -10.15 2.65 -4.19
C ASP A 47 -9.01 3.66 -4.31
N LEU A 48 -9.07 4.44 -5.40
CA LEU A 48 -8.00 5.37 -5.72
C LEU A 48 -7.77 6.40 -4.63
N ALA A 49 -8.83 6.89 -4.04
CA ALA A 49 -8.72 7.88 -2.97
C ALA A 49 -7.92 7.32 -1.78
N THR A 50 -8.18 6.08 -1.42
CA THR A 50 -7.47 5.42 -0.34
C THR A 50 -6.00 5.22 -0.70
N ILE A 51 -5.74 4.83 -1.94
CA ILE A 51 -4.37 4.64 -2.41
C ILE A 51 -3.59 5.94 -2.34
N GLU A 52 -4.20 7.04 -2.76
CA GLU A 52 -3.54 8.33 -2.70
C GLU A 52 -3.23 8.74 -1.26
N ARG A 53 -4.17 8.50 -0.38
CA ARG A 53 -3.97 8.81 1.04
C ARG A 53 -2.82 7.99 1.62
N VAL A 54 -2.79 6.71 1.28
CA VAL A 54 -1.72 5.82 1.75
C VAL A 54 -0.36 6.31 1.26
N CYS A 55 -0.28 6.71 0.00
CA CYS A 55 0.97 7.22 -0.55
C CYS A 55 1.46 8.43 0.22
N LEU A 56 0.54 9.30 0.60
CA LEU A 56 0.90 10.49 1.36
C LEU A 56 1.33 10.15 2.79
N THR A 57 0.56 9.31 3.46
CA THR A 57 0.84 9.02 4.86
C THR A 57 2.07 8.14 5.03
N MET A 58 2.35 7.29 4.04
CA MET A 58 3.54 6.46 4.09
C MET A 58 4.77 7.16 3.53
N GLN A 59 4.60 8.39 3.06
CA GLN A 59 5.70 9.20 2.54
C GLN A 59 6.45 8.46 1.43
N LEU A 60 5.70 7.91 0.51
CA LEU A 60 6.30 7.18 -0.60
C LEU A 60 6.98 8.16 -1.56
N THR A 61 8.08 7.70 -2.15
CA THR A 61 8.71 8.48 -3.21
C THR A 61 7.85 8.40 -4.46
N GLU A 62 8.14 9.27 -5.44
CA GLU A 62 7.41 9.24 -6.68
C GLU A 62 7.47 7.86 -7.34
N GLU A 63 8.63 7.25 -7.29
CA GLU A 63 8.83 5.93 -7.87
C GLU A 63 7.97 4.89 -7.17
N GLU A 64 7.98 4.92 -5.84
CA GLU A 64 7.21 3.97 -5.05
C GLU A 64 5.72 4.15 -5.28
N GLU A 65 5.29 5.42 -5.33
CA GLU A 65 3.89 5.72 -5.57
C GLU A 65 3.46 5.20 -6.95
N MET A 66 4.29 5.42 -7.94
CA MET A 66 3.99 4.98 -9.29
C MET A 66 3.85 3.46 -9.37
N LEU A 67 4.75 2.75 -8.70
CA LEU A 67 4.69 1.29 -8.68
C LEU A 67 3.40 0.81 -8.03
N LEU A 68 3.02 1.45 -6.92
CA LEU A 68 1.83 1.04 -6.20
C LEU A 68 0.57 1.31 -7.03
N ARG A 69 0.51 2.47 -7.68
CA ARG A 69 -0.64 2.79 -8.53
C ARG A 69 -0.73 1.84 -9.72
N ARG A 70 0.41 1.49 -10.29
CA ARG A 70 0.43 0.56 -11.40
C ARG A 70 -0.07 -0.81 -10.98
N ALA A 71 0.35 -1.27 -9.81
CA ALA A 71 -0.12 -2.55 -9.30
C ALA A 71 -1.63 -2.54 -9.08
N ALA A 72 -2.16 -1.40 -8.65
CA ALA A 72 -3.59 -1.27 -8.40
C ALA A 72 -4.41 -1.30 -9.67
N SER A 73 -3.84 -0.85 -10.78
CA SER A 73 -4.59 -0.77 -12.02
C SER A 73 -4.22 -1.85 -13.03
N SER A 74 -3.38 -2.79 -12.65
CA SER A 74 -2.92 -3.83 -13.58
C SER A 74 -3.86 -5.03 -13.62
N GLU A 75 -5.11 -4.79 -13.56
CA GLU A 75 -6.10 -5.86 -13.62
C GLU A 75 -6.23 -6.43 -15.03
#